data_ef6c7f0d2026b5bb98dd3299bdbb2142
#
_entry.id   ef6c7f0d2026b5bb98dd3299bdbb2142
#
_cell.length_a   1.000
_cell.length_b   1.000
_cell.length_c   1.000
_cell.angle_alpha   90.00
_cell.angle_beta   90.00
_cell.angle_gamma   90.00
#
_symmetry.space_group_name_H-M   'P 1'
#
loop_
_entity.id
_entity.type
_entity.pdbx_description
1 polymer ?
#
loop_
_entity_poly.entity_id
_entity_poly.type
_entity_poly.pdbx_seq_one_letter_code
_entity_poly.pdbx_strand_id
1 'polypeptide(L)'
;MTDAAEDAELVRRVATGEERAAAERAFCQRYANRIRRYAERHLRDPDAVLDLTQQALLGVIEAMRAGRIDDPARLGAFVLSTCRHLSWDANRAAARQERVRRALGAEPLPMVELSDSSLDSVRLGHCLSRLAERERSVVLLTYCEDWPGPRIADELGTTAGNVRVLRHRAIEKLWACLERSVEG
;
A
#
# COMPACT_ATOMS: atom_id res chain seq x y z
N MET A 1 -19.47 -4.85 -20.42
CA MET A 1 -18.02 -4.63 -20.51
C MET A 1 -17.42 -4.96 -19.15
N THR A 2 -16.30 -5.67 -19.10
CA THR A 2 -15.65 -5.96 -17.82
C THR A 2 -14.89 -4.73 -17.32
N ASP A 3 -14.78 -4.55 -16.00
CA ASP A 3 -14.03 -3.46 -15.35
C ASP A 3 -12.64 -3.24 -15.99
N ALA A 4 -11.97 -4.33 -16.37
CA ALA A 4 -10.64 -4.30 -16.99
C ALA A 4 -10.62 -3.67 -18.39
N ALA A 5 -11.67 -3.86 -19.20
CA ALA A 5 -11.75 -3.27 -20.53
C ALA A 5 -11.99 -1.75 -20.47
N GLU A 6 -12.79 -1.30 -19.50
CA GLU A 6 -13.02 0.13 -19.26
C GLU A 6 -11.76 0.81 -18.71
N ASP A 7 -11.02 0.15 -17.82
CA ASP A 7 -9.75 0.63 -17.32
C ASP A 7 -8.70 0.77 -18.43
N ALA A 8 -8.61 -0.22 -19.31
CA ALA A 8 -7.69 -0.17 -20.46
C ALA A 8 -8.03 0.99 -21.42
N GLU A 9 -9.30 1.24 -21.66
CA GLU A 9 -9.75 2.35 -22.49
C GLU A 9 -9.44 3.73 -21.82
N LEU A 10 -9.63 3.86 -20.52
CA LEU A 10 -9.24 5.08 -19.80
C LEU A 10 -7.74 5.37 -19.95
N VAL A 11 -6.89 4.36 -19.72
CA VAL A 11 -5.44 4.50 -19.87
C VAL A 11 -5.06 4.90 -21.29
N ARG A 12 -5.64 4.26 -22.30
CA ARG A 12 -5.38 4.57 -23.71
C ARG A 12 -5.72 6.02 -24.05
N ARG A 13 -6.92 6.49 -23.67
CA ARG A 13 -7.39 7.84 -23.98
C ARG A 13 -6.54 8.92 -23.29
N VAL A 14 -6.13 8.68 -22.05
CA VAL A 14 -5.24 9.61 -21.35
C VAL A 14 -3.86 9.65 -22.01
N ALA A 15 -3.30 8.49 -22.36
CA ALA A 15 -1.98 8.38 -22.98
C ALA A 15 -1.93 9.01 -24.38
N THR A 16 -2.94 8.75 -25.22
CA THR A 16 -3.01 9.30 -26.60
C THR A 16 -3.44 10.78 -26.64
N GLY A 17 -4.02 11.29 -25.57
CA GLY A 17 -4.58 12.64 -25.53
C GLY A 17 -6.01 12.76 -26.05
N GLU A 18 -6.61 11.64 -26.49
CA GLU A 18 -7.98 11.61 -26.99
C GLU A 18 -9.00 11.87 -25.86
N GLU A 19 -9.74 12.95 -25.97
CA GLU A 19 -10.66 13.41 -24.92
C GLU A 19 -10.04 13.34 -23.50
N ARG A 20 -8.75 13.64 -23.37
CA ARG A 20 -7.96 13.47 -22.14
C ARG A 20 -8.65 13.97 -20.88
N ALA A 21 -9.18 15.18 -20.91
CA ALA A 21 -9.85 15.79 -19.74
C ALA A 21 -11.11 15.00 -19.34
N ALA A 22 -11.83 14.42 -20.28
CA ALA A 22 -13.00 13.58 -19.99
C ALA A 22 -12.57 12.23 -19.39
N ALA A 23 -11.52 11.61 -19.94
CA ALA A 23 -10.98 10.36 -19.44
C ALA A 23 -10.38 10.49 -18.03
N GLU A 24 -9.66 11.60 -17.75
CA GLU A 24 -9.14 11.90 -16.42
C GLU A 24 -10.26 12.13 -15.39
N ARG A 25 -11.32 12.85 -15.77
CA ARG A 25 -12.50 12.98 -14.90
C ARG A 25 -13.17 11.64 -14.62
N ALA A 26 -13.34 10.79 -15.63
CA ALA A 26 -13.91 9.46 -15.47
C ALA A 26 -13.05 8.59 -14.54
N PHE A 27 -11.72 8.64 -14.67
CA PHE A 27 -10.80 7.99 -13.75
C PHE A 27 -10.99 8.49 -12.31
N CYS A 28 -11.01 9.80 -12.08
CA CYS A 28 -11.22 10.36 -10.75
C CYS A 28 -12.56 9.93 -10.15
N GLN A 29 -13.65 9.99 -10.91
CA GLN A 29 -14.98 9.56 -10.46
C GLN A 29 -15.00 8.08 -10.04
N ARG A 30 -14.29 7.23 -10.79
CA ARG A 30 -14.24 5.80 -10.54
C ARG A 30 -13.36 5.42 -9.34
N TYR A 31 -12.22 6.08 -9.18
CA TYR A 31 -11.20 5.66 -8.23
C TYR A 31 -11.11 6.49 -6.95
N ALA A 32 -11.56 7.75 -6.91
CA ALA A 32 -11.39 8.62 -5.75
C ALA A 32 -11.95 8.01 -4.46
N ASN A 33 -13.19 7.49 -4.49
CA ASN A 33 -13.80 6.85 -3.32
C ASN A 33 -13.11 5.55 -2.89
N ARG A 34 -12.52 4.82 -3.85
CA ARG A 34 -11.79 3.57 -3.56
C ARG A 34 -10.46 3.88 -2.88
N ILE A 35 -9.74 4.89 -3.41
CA ILE A 35 -8.47 5.40 -2.85
C ILE A 35 -8.71 5.96 -1.45
N ARG A 36 -9.72 6.81 -1.29
CA ARG A 36 -10.06 7.41 0.01
C ARG A 36 -10.36 6.35 1.08
N ARG A 37 -11.21 5.35 0.76
CA ARG A 37 -11.50 4.25 1.68
C ARG A 37 -10.25 3.43 2.04
N TYR A 38 -9.32 3.28 1.10
CA TYR A 38 -8.04 2.67 1.38
C TYR A 38 -7.24 3.53 2.36
N ALA A 39 -7.13 4.84 2.11
CA ALA A 39 -6.41 5.78 2.97
C ALA A 39 -6.98 5.81 4.40
N GLU A 40 -8.31 5.89 4.56
CA GLU A 40 -9.00 5.88 5.84
C GLU A 40 -8.71 4.61 6.68
N ARG A 41 -8.44 3.47 6.04
CA ARG A 41 -8.07 2.23 6.74
C ARG A 41 -6.61 2.18 7.17
N HIS A 42 -5.72 2.96 6.55
CA HIS A 42 -4.28 2.85 6.73
C HIS A 42 -3.63 4.08 7.38
N LEU A 43 -4.33 5.22 7.41
CA LEU A 43 -3.88 6.47 7.98
C LEU A 43 -4.85 6.94 9.07
N ARG A 44 -4.29 7.54 10.12
CA ARG A 44 -5.06 8.02 11.28
C ARG A 44 -5.46 9.48 11.16
N ASP A 45 -4.61 10.25 10.50
CA ASP A 45 -4.78 11.69 10.35
C ASP A 45 -5.68 11.97 9.12
N PRO A 46 -6.81 12.70 9.29
CA PRO A 46 -7.69 13.07 8.21
C PRO A 46 -7.00 13.88 7.10
N ASP A 47 -6.04 14.74 7.47
CA ASP A 47 -5.27 15.52 6.50
C ASP A 47 -4.35 14.61 5.69
N ALA A 48 -3.71 13.64 6.33
CA ALA A 48 -2.92 12.63 5.62
C ALA A 48 -3.78 11.73 4.70
N VAL A 49 -5.03 11.44 5.06
CA VAL A 49 -5.99 10.73 4.20
C VAL A 49 -6.31 11.54 2.94
N LEU A 50 -6.56 12.83 3.10
CA LEU A 50 -6.83 13.74 1.98
C LEU A 50 -5.62 13.85 1.06
N ASP A 51 -4.44 14.07 1.64
CA ASP A 51 -3.17 14.18 0.91
C ASP A 51 -2.85 12.91 0.12
N LEU A 52 -2.96 11.74 0.74
CA LEU A 52 -2.76 10.46 0.05
C LEU A 52 -3.73 10.33 -1.12
N THR A 53 -5.00 10.68 -0.91
CA THR A 53 -6.03 10.58 -1.96
C THR A 53 -5.67 11.45 -3.16
N GLN A 54 -5.27 12.69 -2.93
CA GLN A 54 -4.86 13.61 -4.00
C GLN A 54 -3.58 13.14 -4.69
N GLN A 55 -2.55 12.77 -3.93
CA GLN A 55 -1.27 12.31 -4.47
C GLN A 55 -1.43 11.05 -5.31
N ALA A 56 -2.25 10.09 -4.86
CA ALA A 56 -2.52 8.86 -5.61
C ALA A 56 -3.22 9.14 -6.94
N LEU A 57 -4.27 10.01 -6.94
CA LEU A 57 -4.97 10.39 -8.17
C LEU A 57 -4.01 11.07 -9.16
N LEU A 58 -3.26 12.06 -8.70
CA LEU A 58 -2.29 12.79 -9.53
C LEU A 58 -1.20 11.88 -10.07
N GLY A 59 -0.57 11.06 -9.21
CA GLY A 59 0.50 10.16 -9.61
C GLY A 59 0.08 9.12 -10.64
N VAL A 60 -1.16 8.58 -10.53
CA VAL A 60 -1.70 7.66 -11.53
C VAL A 60 -2.01 8.38 -12.84
N ILE A 61 -2.60 9.58 -12.81
CA ILE A 61 -2.84 10.40 -14.02
C ILE A 61 -1.52 10.70 -14.74
N GLU A 62 -0.49 11.12 -14.00
CA GLU A 62 0.84 11.36 -14.56
C GLU A 62 1.47 10.08 -15.14
N ALA A 63 1.28 8.94 -14.51
CA ALA A 63 1.74 7.66 -15.04
C ALA A 63 1.02 7.27 -16.33
N MET A 64 -0.29 7.49 -16.43
CA MET A 64 -1.06 7.29 -17.66
C MET A 64 -0.57 8.21 -18.78
N ARG A 65 -0.41 9.51 -18.49
CA ARG A 65 0.10 10.51 -19.44
C ARG A 65 1.49 10.17 -20.00
N ALA A 66 2.33 9.63 -19.13
CA ALA A 66 3.71 9.25 -19.46
C ALA A 66 3.83 7.84 -20.07
N GLY A 67 2.71 7.12 -20.26
CA GLY A 67 2.73 5.75 -20.81
C GLY A 67 3.46 4.74 -19.89
N ARG A 68 3.50 4.98 -18.56
CA ARG A 68 4.21 4.13 -17.60
C ARG A 68 3.37 2.98 -17.04
N ILE A 69 2.17 2.76 -17.58
CA ILE A 69 1.30 1.65 -17.18
C ILE A 69 1.44 0.54 -18.23
N ASP A 70 2.28 -0.45 -17.92
CA ASP A 70 2.61 -1.55 -18.85
C ASP A 70 1.41 -2.43 -19.20
N ASP A 71 0.51 -2.66 -18.24
CA ASP A 71 -0.72 -3.44 -18.44
C ASP A 71 -1.96 -2.59 -18.08
N PRO A 72 -2.56 -1.92 -19.07
CA PRO A 72 -3.74 -1.06 -18.86
C PRO A 72 -4.94 -1.79 -18.27
N ALA A 73 -5.11 -3.09 -18.54
CA ALA A 73 -6.19 -3.90 -17.98
C ALA A 73 -6.04 -4.12 -16.46
N ARG A 74 -4.86 -3.85 -15.90
CA ARG A 74 -4.55 -3.95 -14.47
C ARG A 74 -4.42 -2.59 -13.78
N LEU A 75 -5.07 -1.56 -14.31
CA LEU A 75 -5.06 -0.20 -13.72
C LEU A 75 -5.40 -0.22 -12.22
N GLY A 76 -6.39 -1.01 -11.80
CA GLY A 76 -6.76 -1.15 -10.39
C GLY A 76 -5.62 -1.65 -9.50
N ALA A 77 -4.79 -2.58 -9.99
CA ALA A 77 -3.61 -3.06 -9.27
C ALA A 77 -2.53 -1.97 -9.17
N PHE A 78 -2.32 -1.19 -10.26
CA PHE A 78 -1.39 -0.06 -10.26
C PHE A 78 -1.83 1.02 -9.26
N VAL A 79 -3.12 1.38 -9.22
CA VAL A 79 -3.69 2.31 -8.24
C VAL A 79 -3.43 1.82 -6.81
N LEU A 80 -3.70 0.53 -6.54
CA LEU A 80 -3.49 -0.04 -5.21
C LEU A 80 -2.01 -0.03 -4.80
N SER A 81 -1.10 -0.36 -5.71
CA SER A 81 0.34 -0.28 -5.47
C SER A 81 0.78 1.16 -5.13
N THR A 82 0.29 2.14 -5.88
CA THR A 82 0.54 3.57 -5.61
C THR A 82 0.05 3.96 -4.20
N CYS A 83 -1.17 3.55 -3.83
CA CYS A 83 -1.72 3.82 -2.49
C CYS A 83 -0.86 3.19 -1.37
N ARG A 84 -0.36 1.97 -1.57
CA ARG A 84 0.53 1.29 -0.61
C ARG A 84 1.82 2.06 -0.38
N HIS A 85 2.49 2.50 -1.44
CA HIS A 85 3.70 3.29 -1.33
C HIS A 85 3.46 4.58 -0.55
N LEU A 86 2.42 5.33 -0.92
CA LEU A 86 2.09 6.59 -0.26
C LEU A 86 1.72 6.40 1.22
N SER A 87 0.95 5.38 1.56
CA SER A 87 0.59 5.09 2.95
C SER A 87 1.79 4.67 3.80
N TRP A 88 2.71 3.91 3.21
CA TRP A 88 3.97 3.56 3.87
C TRP A 88 4.81 4.80 4.18
N ASP A 89 4.99 5.69 3.22
CA ASP A 89 5.77 6.92 3.38
C ASP A 89 5.13 7.85 4.41
N ALA A 90 3.80 8.02 4.38
CA ALA A 90 3.05 8.80 5.36
C ALA A 90 3.22 8.24 6.79
N ASN A 91 3.07 6.93 6.98
CA ASN A 91 3.25 6.27 8.27
C ASN A 91 4.70 6.38 8.78
N ARG A 92 5.70 6.27 7.90
CA ARG A 92 7.12 6.49 8.26
C ARG A 92 7.37 7.93 8.68
N ALA A 93 6.78 8.91 7.99
CA ALA A 93 6.89 10.32 8.34
C ALA A 93 6.26 10.61 9.70
N ALA A 94 5.04 10.12 9.94
CA ALA A 94 4.34 10.24 11.22
C ALA A 94 5.14 9.61 12.38
N ALA A 95 5.72 8.42 12.17
CA ALA A 95 6.55 7.76 13.18
C ALA A 95 7.83 8.55 13.49
N ARG A 96 8.44 9.21 12.48
CA ARG A 96 9.61 10.10 12.71
C ARG A 96 9.22 11.33 13.51
N GLN A 97 8.12 12.00 13.15
CA GLN A 97 7.61 13.17 13.87
C GLN A 97 7.29 12.84 15.32
N GLU A 98 6.65 11.71 15.57
CA GLU A 98 6.32 11.27 16.92
C GLU A 98 7.58 11.00 17.77
N ARG A 99 8.64 10.41 17.19
CA ARG A 99 9.93 10.23 17.88
C ARG A 99 10.57 11.57 18.26
N VAL A 100 10.57 12.54 17.33
CA VAL A 100 11.09 13.89 17.61
C VAL A 100 10.27 14.58 18.70
N ARG A 101 8.95 14.50 18.62
CA ARG A 101 8.05 15.08 19.63
C ARG A 101 8.30 14.52 21.03
N ARG A 102 8.45 13.19 21.14
CA ARG A 102 8.80 12.53 22.41
C ARG A 102 10.18 12.95 22.93
N ALA A 103 11.17 13.08 22.05
CA ALA A 103 12.50 13.54 22.42
C ALA A 103 12.52 14.99 22.95
N LEU A 104 11.55 15.82 22.53
CA LEU A 104 11.36 17.20 22.98
C LEU A 104 10.48 17.29 24.24
N GLY A 105 10.11 16.17 24.87
CA GLY A 105 9.31 16.16 26.12
C GLY A 105 7.83 16.54 25.93
N ALA A 106 7.30 16.52 24.71
CA ALA A 106 5.89 16.79 24.48
C ALA A 106 5.02 15.61 24.95
N GLU A 107 3.92 15.92 25.63
CA GLU A 107 2.94 14.90 26.04
C GLU A 107 2.38 14.15 24.80
N PRO A 108 2.09 12.84 24.96
CA PRO A 108 1.43 12.09 23.90
C PRO A 108 0.09 12.73 23.55
N LEU A 109 -0.16 12.97 22.28
CA LEU A 109 -1.52 13.34 21.84
C LEU A 109 -2.48 12.22 22.21
N PRO A 110 -3.72 12.53 22.66
CA PRO A 110 -4.69 11.51 22.96
C PRO A 110 -4.87 10.62 21.71
N MET A 111 -4.66 9.32 21.89
CA MET A 111 -4.92 8.35 20.84
C MET A 111 -6.42 8.35 20.57
N VAL A 112 -6.82 8.82 19.40
CA VAL A 112 -8.16 8.55 18.89
C VAL A 112 -8.23 7.02 18.71
N GLU A 113 -9.09 6.38 19.47
CA GLU A 113 -9.37 4.96 19.33
C GLU A 113 -9.82 4.72 17.89
N LEU A 114 -9.01 3.99 17.14
CA LEU A 114 -9.37 3.55 15.81
C LEU A 114 -10.29 2.34 15.97
N SER A 115 -11.35 2.32 15.15
CA SER A 115 -12.21 1.16 14.95
C SER A 115 -11.42 -0.17 14.82
N ASP A 116 -12.06 -1.31 14.99
CA ASP A 116 -11.52 -2.70 15.02
C ASP A 116 -10.33 -3.02 14.09
N SER A 117 -10.18 -2.28 12.99
CA SER A 117 -9.02 -2.41 12.09
C SER A 117 -7.68 -1.98 12.71
N SER A 118 -7.67 -1.25 13.84
CA SER A 118 -6.43 -0.80 14.50
C SER A 118 -5.83 -1.88 15.39
N LEU A 119 -6.67 -2.67 16.05
CA LEU A 119 -6.22 -3.80 16.88
C LEU A 119 -5.56 -4.86 16.00
N ASP A 120 -6.14 -5.15 14.83
CA ASP A 120 -5.55 -6.08 13.87
C ASP A 120 -4.23 -5.57 13.30
N SER A 121 -4.10 -4.28 13.07
CA SER A 121 -2.84 -3.66 12.61
C SER A 121 -1.74 -3.71 13.66
N VAL A 122 -2.07 -3.48 14.94
CA VAL A 122 -1.11 -3.58 16.05
C VAL A 122 -0.70 -5.03 16.27
N ARG A 123 -1.65 -5.97 16.22
CA ARG A 123 -1.40 -7.41 16.32
C ARG A 123 -0.52 -7.90 15.18
N LEU A 124 -0.85 -7.53 13.94
CA LEU A 124 -0.05 -7.86 12.77
C LEU A 124 1.37 -7.29 12.88
N GLY A 125 1.52 -6.04 13.32
CA GLY A 125 2.82 -5.41 13.56
C GLY A 125 3.65 -6.18 14.59
N HIS A 126 3.02 -6.63 15.69
CA HIS A 126 3.66 -7.47 16.68
C HIS A 126 4.08 -8.83 16.09
N CYS A 127 3.21 -9.49 15.32
CA CYS A 127 3.54 -10.76 14.69
C CYS A 127 4.64 -10.62 13.63
N LEU A 128 4.64 -9.54 12.84
CA LEU A 128 5.71 -9.21 11.90
C LEU A 128 7.07 -9.01 12.61
N SER A 129 7.09 -8.37 13.78
CA SER A 129 8.34 -8.16 14.54
C SER A 129 8.96 -9.46 15.05
N ARG A 130 8.17 -10.53 15.18
CA ARG A 130 8.61 -11.86 15.62
C ARG A 130 9.15 -12.75 14.49
N LEU A 131 8.96 -12.35 13.24
CA LEU A 131 9.57 -13.06 12.10
C LEU A 131 11.08 -12.85 12.10
N ALA A 132 11.82 -13.85 11.59
CA ALA A 132 13.22 -13.66 11.26
C ALA A 132 13.37 -12.54 10.22
N GLU A 133 14.48 -11.79 10.26
CA GLU A 133 14.70 -10.62 9.43
C GLU A 133 14.46 -10.89 7.92
N ARG A 134 15.01 -11.98 7.39
CA ARG A 134 14.82 -12.38 5.99
C ARG A 134 13.37 -12.74 5.65
N GLU A 135 12.67 -13.40 6.55
CA GLU A 135 11.25 -13.74 6.37
C GLU A 135 10.40 -12.47 6.36
N ARG A 136 10.65 -11.56 7.31
CA ARG A 136 9.97 -10.26 7.38
C ARG A 136 10.22 -9.43 6.13
N SER A 137 11.48 -9.35 5.67
CA SER A 137 11.84 -8.63 4.44
C SER A 137 11.10 -9.20 3.23
N VAL A 138 11.06 -10.52 3.06
CA VAL A 138 10.32 -11.16 1.95
C VAL A 138 8.83 -10.83 2.00
N VAL A 139 8.20 -10.84 3.19
CA VAL A 139 6.79 -10.47 3.34
C VAL A 139 6.56 -9.00 2.96
N LEU A 140 7.36 -8.09 3.52
CA LEU A 140 7.22 -6.66 3.24
C LEU A 140 7.45 -6.35 1.76
N LEU A 141 8.50 -6.88 1.15
CA LEU A 141 8.80 -6.67 -0.28
C LEU A 141 7.72 -7.29 -1.19
N THR A 142 7.12 -8.42 -0.79
CA THR A 142 6.06 -9.06 -1.57
C THR A 142 4.74 -8.31 -1.47
N TYR A 143 4.31 -7.96 -0.25
CA TYR A 143 2.93 -7.50 0.00
C TYR A 143 2.81 -5.99 0.19
N CYS A 144 3.88 -5.30 0.58
CA CYS A 144 3.88 -3.84 0.70
C CYS A 144 4.48 -3.17 -0.54
N GLU A 145 5.52 -3.77 -1.14
CA GLU A 145 6.23 -3.22 -2.29
C GLU A 145 5.81 -3.87 -3.63
N ASP A 146 4.99 -4.92 -3.61
CA ASP A 146 4.54 -5.68 -4.79
C ASP A 146 5.71 -6.17 -5.69
N TRP A 147 6.87 -6.46 -5.09
CA TRP A 147 8.01 -6.92 -5.87
C TRP A 147 7.82 -8.37 -6.33
N PRO A 148 8.16 -8.68 -7.59
CA PRO A 148 8.18 -10.05 -8.07
C PRO A 148 9.30 -10.85 -7.41
N GLY A 149 9.07 -12.15 -7.23
CA GLY A 149 10.02 -13.04 -6.56
C GLY A 149 11.47 -12.97 -7.05
N PRO A 150 11.75 -12.89 -8.36
CA PRO A 150 13.10 -12.72 -8.88
C PRO A 150 13.79 -11.45 -8.37
N ARG A 151 13.10 -10.31 -8.38
CA ARG A 151 13.63 -9.03 -7.87
C ARG A 151 13.95 -9.10 -6.37
N ILE A 152 13.07 -9.74 -5.58
CA ILE A 152 13.32 -9.96 -4.15
C ILE A 152 14.54 -10.86 -3.96
N ALA A 153 14.72 -11.87 -4.83
CA ALA A 153 15.86 -12.75 -4.78
C ALA A 153 17.18 -12.02 -5.01
N ASP A 154 17.21 -11.13 -6.01
CA ASP A 154 18.37 -10.29 -6.34
C ASP A 154 18.70 -9.35 -5.17
N GLU A 155 17.71 -8.68 -4.60
CA GLU A 155 17.88 -7.75 -3.47
C GLU A 155 18.40 -8.44 -2.20
N LEU A 156 17.89 -9.63 -1.91
CA LEU A 156 18.27 -10.39 -0.70
C LEU A 156 19.48 -11.34 -0.91
N GLY A 157 20.09 -11.34 -2.09
CA GLY A 157 21.22 -12.22 -2.41
C GLY A 157 20.84 -13.70 -2.29
N THR A 158 19.69 -14.10 -2.86
CA THR A 158 19.15 -15.45 -2.75
C THR A 158 18.53 -15.94 -4.07
N THR A 159 17.83 -17.04 -4.10
CA THR A 159 17.13 -17.55 -5.28
C THR A 159 15.62 -17.32 -5.20
N ALA A 160 14.94 -17.19 -6.33
CA ALA A 160 13.48 -17.06 -6.38
C ALA A 160 12.75 -18.27 -5.76
N GLY A 161 13.35 -19.46 -5.83
CA GLY A 161 12.86 -20.64 -5.11
C GLY A 161 12.91 -20.47 -3.60
N ASN A 162 14.02 -19.94 -3.06
CA ASN A 162 14.16 -19.67 -1.64
C ASN A 162 13.23 -18.55 -1.17
N VAL A 163 13.00 -17.50 -1.97
CA VAL A 163 12.01 -16.47 -1.69
C VAL A 163 10.61 -17.07 -1.52
N ARG A 164 10.23 -18.04 -2.37
CA ARG A 164 8.94 -18.76 -2.24
C ARG A 164 8.85 -19.52 -0.93
N VAL A 165 9.90 -20.22 -0.54
CA VAL A 165 9.96 -20.98 0.73
C VAL A 165 9.90 -20.05 1.94
N LEU A 166 10.69 -18.97 1.94
CA LEU A 166 10.69 -17.98 3.03
C LEU A 166 9.32 -17.33 3.19
N ARG A 167 8.69 -16.95 2.07
CA ARG A 167 7.34 -16.37 2.08
C ARG A 167 6.31 -17.33 2.68
N HIS A 168 6.34 -18.61 2.26
CA HIS A 168 5.41 -19.62 2.77
C HIS A 168 5.57 -19.78 4.29
N ARG A 169 6.78 -19.99 4.77
CA ARG A 169 7.08 -20.11 6.20
C ARG A 169 6.71 -18.87 7.01
N ALA A 170 6.95 -17.69 6.46
CA ALA A 170 6.58 -16.44 7.10
C ALA A 170 5.06 -16.30 7.26
N ILE A 171 4.29 -16.63 6.23
CA ILE A 171 2.83 -16.62 6.28
C ILE A 171 2.29 -17.62 7.31
N GLU A 172 2.81 -18.85 7.36
CA GLU A 172 2.42 -19.83 8.37
C GLU A 172 2.68 -19.33 9.81
N LYS A 173 3.85 -18.72 10.04
CA LYS A 173 4.17 -18.11 11.34
C LYS A 173 3.27 -16.94 11.71
N LEU A 174 2.90 -16.11 10.73
CA LEU A 174 1.98 -15.00 10.94
C LEU A 174 0.59 -15.51 11.31
N TRP A 175 0.07 -16.50 10.58
CA TRP A 175 -1.22 -17.13 10.91
C TRP A 175 -1.21 -17.69 12.33
N ALA A 176 -0.23 -18.50 12.68
CA ALA A 176 -0.11 -19.09 14.02
C ALA A 176 0.09 -18.05 15.14
N CYS A 177 0.65 -16.88 14.82
CA CYS A 177 0.78 -15.78 15.78
C CYS A 177 -0.54 -15.04 15.96
N LEU A 178 -1.26 -14.75 14.87
CA LEU A 178 -2.53 -14.04 14.90
C LEU A 178 -3.64 -14.86 15.58
N GLU A 179 -3.73 -16.16 15.33
CA GLU A 179 -4.68 -17.07 15.99
C GLU A 179 -4.48 -17.07 17.51
N ARG A 180 -3.24 -17.18 17.99
CA ARG A 180 -2.95 -17.12 19.44
C ARG A 180 -3.25 -15.77 20.09
N SER A 181 -3.28 -14.70 19.31
CA SER A 181 -3.60 -13.35 19.82
C SER A 181 -5.10 -13.09 19.93
N VAL A 182 -5.94 -14.01 19.45
CA VAL A 182 -7.42 -13.94 19.55
C VAL A 182 -7.92 -14.64 20.81
N GLU A 183 -7.13 -15.58 21.37
CA GLU A 183 -7.53 -16.41 22.53
C GLU A 183 -7.08 -15.83 23.90
N GLY A 184 -6.44 -14.68 23.93
CA GLY A 184 -5.94 -14.01 25.14
C GLY A 184 -6.40 -12.57 25.24
#